data_c0d411380bec32237a962127ad5fd7b1
#
_entry.id   c0d411380bec32237a962127ad5fd7b1
#
_cell.length_a   1.000
_cell.length_b   1.000
_cell.length_c   1.000
_cell.angle_alpha   90.00
_cell.angle_beta   90.00
_cell.angle_gamma   90.00
#
_symmetry.space_group_name_H-M   'P 1'
#
loop_
_entity.id
_entity.type
_entity.pdbx_description
1 polymer ?
#
loop_
_entity_poly.entity_id
_entity_poly.type
_entity_poly.pdbx_seq_one_letter_code
_entity_poly.pdbx_strand_id
1 'polypeptide(L)'
;MSILVTRPSPAGEQLVNRLRARGKSAWHLPLIDFTPGNDLPHLPQRLADLSDGDLLFIVSQHAINYAHPWLMQQGVSWPAGLHYFAVGRSTGLRLHGLSGLPVSYPDEGETSEDLLRLPALARINGKRALILRGNGGRDVLEQTLRQRGVQATYCECYRRSPIHYDGEEQGRRMRTLGIDTLVITSGEMLQQFYTLMPEYYSRTWLMPCRLIVVSERLAMLARQLGWTDIVVANAADNDALMRVLL
;
A
#
# COMPACT_ATOMS: atom_id res chain seq x y z
N MET A 1 6.34 25.14 -12.59
CA MET A 1 5.90 24.01 -11.77
C MET A 1 6.95 22.93 -11.85
N SER A 2 7.57 22.63 -10.72
CA SER A 2 8.60 21.64 -10.54
C SER A 2 8.15 20.69 -9.43
N ILE A 3 7.95 19.41 -9.77
CA ILE A 3 7.13 18.48 -9.00
C ILE A 3 8.01 17.46 -8.31
N LEU A 4 7.82 17.27 -7.00
CA LEU A 4 8.38 16.16 -6.23
C LEU A 4 7.32 15.10 -5.99
N VAL A 5 7.60 13.87 -6.42
CA VAL A 5 6.74 12.71 -6.22
C VAL A 5 7.34 11.84 -5.11
N THR A 6 6.57 11.59 -4.06
CA THR A 6 7.03 10.82 -2.88
C THR A 6 6.51 9.39 -2.84
N ARG A 7 5.69 8.99 -3.81
CA ARG A 7 5.11 7.64 -3.88
C ARG A 7 6.21 6.57 -3.94
N PRO A 8 5.98 5.41 -3.33
CA PRO A 8 6.89 4.26 -3.48
C PRO A 8 7.03 3.81 -4.94
N SER A 9 8.17 3.20 -5.25
CA SER A 9 8.35 2.48 -6.51
C SER A 9 7.41 1.28 -6.62
N PRO A 10 6.97 0.90 -7.83
CA PRO A 10 7.26 1.51 -9.12
C PRO A 10 6.31 2.68 -9.47
N ALA A 11 5.22 2.88 -8.72
CA ALA A 11 4.18 3.85 -9.07
C ALA A 11 4.71 5.30 -9.09
N GLY A 12 5.61 5.64 -8.18
CA GLY A 12 6.25 6.96 -8.14
C GLY A 12 7.10 7.25 -9.36
N GLU A 13 7.94 6.30 -9.76
CA GLU A 13 8.78 6.42 -10.96
C GLU A 13 7.93 6.53 -12.24
N GLN A 14 6.88 5.72 -12.33
CA GLN A 14 5.95 5.77 -13.46
C GLN A 14 5.28 7.15 -13.56
N LEU A 15 4.86 7.73 -12.44
CA LEU A 15 4.27 9.08 -12.44
C LEU A 15 5.29 10.13 -12.90
N VAL A 16 6.51 10.08 -12.38
CA VAL A 16 7.58 10.99 -12.79
C VAL A 16 7.86 10.89 -14.30
N ASN A 17 7.97 9.67 -14.83
CA ASN A 17 8.20 9.45 -16.25
C ASN A 17 7.04 10.00 -17.12
N ARG A 18 5.81 9.80 -16.70
CA ARG A 18 4.61 10.34 -17.37
C ARG A 18 4.58 11.87 -17.36
N LEU A 19 4.95 12.50 -16.24
CA LEU A 19 5.04 13.96 -16.12
C LEU A 19 6.13 14.53 -17.03
N ARG A 20 7.31 13.91 -17.04
CA ARG A 20 8.44 14.30 -17.91
C ARG A 20 8.06 14.17 -19.39
N ALA A 21 7.35 13.13 -19.77
CA ALA A 21 6.87 12.94 -21.14
C ALA A 21 5.86 14.04 -21.58
N ARG A 22 5.27 14.76 -20.63
CA ARG A 22 4.39 15.93 -20.85
C ARG A 22 5.11 17.27 -20.65
N GLY A 23 6.46 17.26 -20.64
CA GLY A 23 7.28 18.46 -20.53
C GLY A 23 7.31 19.07 -19.12
N LYS A 24 6.90 18.34 -18.08
CA LYS A 24 6.97 18.83 -16.70
C LYS A 24 8.30 18.46 -16.06
N SER A 25 8.83 19.37 -15.25
CA SER A 25 9.98 19.04 -14.39
C SER A 25 9.49 18.22 -13.20
N ALA A 26 9.96 16.99 -13.06
CA ALA A 26 9.53 16.09 -12.01
C ALA A 26 10.69 15.25 -11.49
N TRP A 27 10.69 15.01 -10.17
CA TRP A 27 11.70 14.21 -9.46
C TRP A 27 11.02 13.20 -8.55
N HIS A 28 11.71 12.10 -8.26
CA HIS A 28 11.26 11.05 -7.37
C HIS A 28 12.08 11.05 -6.08
N LEU A 29 11.39 11.15 -4.94
CA LEU A 29 11.96 10.93 -3.61
C LEU A 29 11.02 10.00 -2.85
N PRO A 30 11.10 8.68 -3.05
CA PRO A 30 10.22 7.75 -2.35
C PRO A 30 10.49 7.80 -0.85
N LEU A 31 9.43 7.89 -0.06
CA LEU A 31 9.54 7.93 1.42
C LEU A 31 9.39 6.55 2.05
N ILE A 32 8.81 5.62 1.31
CA ILE A 32 8.55 4.25 1.73
C ILE A 32 9.18 3.29 0.72
N ASP A 33 9.82 2.26 1.24
CA ASP A 33 10.34 1.14 0.46
C ASP A 33 9.57 -0.13 0.76
N PHE A 34 9.42 -0.99 -0.25
CA PHE A 34 8.85 -2.33 -0.12
C PHE A 34 9.94 -3.35 -0.40
N THR A 35 10.07 -4.33 0.48
CA THR A 35 11.06 -5.41 0.40
C THR A 35 10.40 -6.76 0.70
N PRO A 36 11.01 -7.90 0.32
CA PRO A 36 10.50 -9.22 0.69
C PRO A 36 10.33 -9.36 2.20
N GLY A 37 9.22 -9.98 2.61
CA GLY A 37 8.92 -10.23 4.01
C GLY A 37 9.71 -11.41 4.58
N ASN A 38 9.81 -11.46 5.91
CA ASN A 38 10.57 -12.49 6.61
C ASN A 38 9.98 -13.89 6.45
N ASP A 39 8.66 -13.99 6.21
CA ASP A 39 7.97 -15.27 6.08
C ASP A 39 7.83 -15.74 4.63
N LEU A 40 8.19 -14.90 3.66
CA LEU A 40 8.05 -15.24 2.24
C LEU A 40 8.76 -16.56 1.86
N PRO A 41 9.99 -16.86 2.34
CA PRO A 41 10.65 -18.13 2.06
C PRO A 41 9.87 -19.34 2.60
N HIS A 42 9.06 -19.17 3.63
CA HIS A 42 8.27 -20.23 4.26
C HIS A 42 6.88 -20.41 3.66
N LEU A 43 6.47 -19.53 2.75
CA LEU A 43 5.13 -19.57 2.14
C LEU A 43 4.80 -20.91 1.48
N PRO A 44 5.66 -21.54 0.68
CA PRO A 44 5.39 -22.84 0.09
C PRO A 44 5.02 -23.90 1.12
N GLN A 45 5.79 -24.01 2.20
CA GLN A 45 5.54 -24.98 3.27
C GLN A 45 4.25 -24.65 4.04
N ARG A 46 4.01 -23.39 4.34
CA ARG A 46 2.77 -22.97 5.03
C ARG A 46 1.51 -23.24 4.22
N LEU A 47 1.59 -23.13 2.89
CA LEU A 47 0.49 -23.54 1.99
C LEU A 47 0.31 -25.06 2.00
N ALA A 48 1.40 -25.82 1.97
CA ALA A 48 1.36 -27.27 2.00
C ALA A 48 0.80 -27.83 3.33
N ASP A 49 0.95 -27.10 4.43
CA ASP A 49 0.44 -27.48 5.75
C ASP A 49 -1.07 -27.30 5.89
N LEU A 50 -1.72 -26.56 4.98
CA LEU A 50 -3.18 -26.39 4.95
C LEU A 50 -3.84 -27.60 4.28
N SER A 51 -5.07 -27.90 4.73
CA SER A 51 -5.91 -28.95 4.17
C SER A 51 -7.03 -28.37 3.32
N ASP A 52 -7.63 -29.21 2.48
CA ASP A 52 -8.80 -28.83 1.70
C ASP A 52 -9.91 -28.25 2.62
N GLY A 53 -10.46 -27.13 2.20
CA GLY A 53 -11.46 -26.37 2.95
C GLY A 53 -10.89 -25.39 3.96
N ASP A 54 -9.59 -25.35 4.19
CA ASP A 54 -8.94 -24.30 4.96
C ASP A 54 -8.97 -22.95 4.23
N LEU A 55 -8.66 -21.88 4.93
CA LEU A 55 -8.88 -20.50 4.48
C LEU A 55 -7.57 -19.82 4.16
N LEU A 56 -7.54 -19.06 3.07
CA LEU A 56 -6.43 -18.19 2.74
C LEU A 56 -6.92 -16.76 2.50
N PHE A 57 -6.35 -15.81 3.22
CA PHE A 57 -6.69 -14.40 3.13
C PHE A 57 -5.55 -13.60 2.55
N ILE A 58 -5.88 -12.66 1.66
CA ILE A 58 -4.91 -11.71 1.10
C ILE A 58 -5.41 -10.30 1.37
N VAL A 59 -4.64 -9.52 2.12
CA VAL A 59 -5.09 -8.22 2.62
C VAL A 59 -4.61 -7.04 1.77
N SER A 60 -3.74 -7.27 0.78
CA SER A 60 -3.28 -6.22 -0.12
C SER A 60 -2.74 -6.77 -1.44
N GLN A 61 -2.70 -5.93 -2.47
CA GLN A 61 -2.05 -6.27 -3.74
C GLN A 61 -0.54 -6.47 -3.58
N HIS A 62 0.10 -5.78 -2.63
CA HIS A 62 1.53 -5.97 -2.34
C HIS A 62 1.83 -7.40 -1.89
N ALA A 63 0.94 -8.01 -1.10
CA ALA A 63 1.09 -9.42 -0.70
C ALA A 63 1.12 -10.34 -1.94
N ILE A 64 0.24 -10.10 -2.91
CA ILE A 64 0.24 -10.86 -4.19
C ILE A 64 1.53 -10.60 -4.97
N ASN A 65 1.97 -9.35 -5.05
CA ASN A 65 3.15 -8.95 -5.82
C ASN A 65 4.44 -9.64 -5.33
N TYR A 66 4.49 -10.04 -4.07
CA TYR A 66 5.61 -10.79 -3.50
C TYR A 66 5.34 -12.30 -3.47
N ALA A 67 4.15 -12.72 -3.07
CA ALA A 67 3.80 -14.13 -2.94
C ALA A 67 3.77 -14.87 -4.28
N HIS A 68 3.09 -14.32 -5.29
CA HIS A 68 2.91 -15.01 -6.57
C HIS A 68 4.23 -15.23 -7.32
N PRO A 69 5.09 -14.23 -7.54
CA PRO A 69 6.39 -14.46 -8.18
C PRO A 69 7.26 -15.45 -7.42
N TRP A 70 7.24 -15.40 -6.09
CA TRP A 70 7.99 -16.34 -5.26
C TRP A 70 7.53 -17.78 -5.48
N LEU A 71 6.21 -18.02 -5.42
CA LEU A 71 5.65 -19.37 -5.68
C LEU A 71 6.01 -19.85 -7.07
N MET A 72 5.88 -19.01 -8.10
CA MET A 72 6.25 -19.38 -9.47
C MET A 72 7.74 -19.74 -9.58
N GLN A 73 8.60 -18.98 -8.94
CA GLN A 73 10.04 -19.25 -8.90
C GLN A 73 10.37 -20.58 -8.20
N GLN A 74 9.59 -20.95 -7.19
CA GLN A 74 9.74 -22.22 -6.47
C GLN A 74 9.01 -23.39 -7.15
N GLY A 75 8.32 -23.15 -8.27
CA GLY A 75 7.54 -24.19 -8.97
C GLY A 75 6.29 -24.64 -8.19
N VAL A 76 5.74 -23.76 -7.34
CA VAL A 76 4.59 -24.05 -6.48
C VAL A 76 3.36 -23.32 -7.01
N SER A 77 2.27 -24.05 -7.24
CA SER A 77 0.98 -23.48 -7.60
C SER A 77 0.15 -23.13 -6.37
N TRP A 78 -0.77 -22.16 -6.51
CA TRP A 78 -1.77 -21.90 -5.49
C TRP A 78 -2.64 -23.16 -5.28
N PRO A 79 -2.79 -23.66 -4.03
CA PRO A 79 -3.58 -24.88 -3.78
C PRO A 79 -5.04 -24.71 -4.17
N ALA A 80 -5.59 -25.63 -4.97
CA ALA A 80 -6.96 -25.55 -5.48
C ALA A 80 -8.03 -25.83 -4.41
N GLY A 81 -7.69 -26.56 -3.36
CA GLY A 81 -8.64 -26.99 -2.31
C GLY A 81 -8.93 -25.95 -1.22
N LEU A 82 -8.24 -24.81 -1.23
CA LEU A 82 -8.45 -23.75 -0.23
C LEU A 82 -9.59 -22.82 -0.63
N HIS A 83 -10.18 -22.16 0.36
CA HIS A 83 -11.09 -21.04 0.16
C HIS A 83 -10.33 -19.72 0.22
N TYR A 84 -10.30 -19.00 -0.88
CA TYR A 84 -9.55 -17.74 -1.03
C TYR A 84 -10.43 -16.53 -0.78
N PHE A 85 -9.90 -15.59 0.02
CA PHE A 85 -10.56 -14.34 0.38
C PHE A 85 -9.60 -13.15 0.19
N ALA A 86 -10.13 -12.05 -0.33
CA ALA A 86 -9.39 -10.79 -0.43
C ALA A 86 -10.16 -9.67 0.27
N VAL A 87 -9.45 -8.72 0.86
CA VAL A 87 -10.08 -7.59 1.56
C VAL A 87 -10.84 -6.68 0.59
N GLY A 88 -10.34 -6.51 -0.63
CA GLY A 88 -10.97 -5.66 -1.63
C GLY A 88 -11.08 -6.32 -3.00
N ARG A 89 -11.97 -5.75 -3.83
CA ARG A 89 -12.26 -6.24 -5.18
C ARG A 89 -11.02 -6.28 -6.07
N SER A 90 -10.22 -5.22 -6.07
CA SER A 90 -9.03 -5.14 -6.94
C SER A 90 -8.00 -6.21 -6.60
N THR A 91 -7.81 -6.51 -5.31
CA THR A 91 -6.94 -7.59 -4.83
C THR A 91 -7.50 -8.96 -5.22
N GLY A 92 -8.81 -9.15 -5.05
CA GLY A 92 -9.49 -10.40 -5.40
C GLY A 92 -9.40 -10.73 -6.90
N LEU A 93 -9.71 -9.75 -7.76
CA LEU A 93 -9.61 -9.91 -9.21
C LEU A 93 -8.19 -10.17 -9.68
N ARG A 94 -7.19 -9.51 -9.07
CA ARG A 94 -5.79 -9.75 -9.39
C ARG A 94 -5.36 -11.17 -9.05
N LEU A 95 -5.70 -11.67 -7.86
CA LEU A 95 -5.37 -13.04 -7.48
C LEU A 95 -6.09 -14.06 -8.37
N HIS A 96 -7.38 -13.84 -8.65
CA HIS A 96 -8.12 -14.68 -9.56
C HIS A 96 -7.45 -14.76 -10.95
N GLY A 97 -7.07 -13.61 -11.50
CA GLY A 97 -6.40 -13.54 -12.82
C GLY A 97 -5.06 -14.27 -12.87
N LEU A 98 -4.31 -14.28 -11.76
CA LEU A 98 -3.00 -14.95 -11.67
C LEU A 98 -3.10 -16.44 -11.34
N SER A 99 -4.07 -16.84 -10.52
CA SER A 99 -4.21 -18.21 -10.02
C SER A 99 -5.20 -19.05 -10.82
N GLY A 100 -6.16 -18.42 -11.47
CA GLY A 100 -7.31 -19.10 -12.08
C GLY A 100 -8.34 -19.62 -11.07
N LEU A 101 -8.15 -19.36 -9.76
CA LEU A 101 -9.00 -19.88 -8.69
C LEU A 101 -10.08 -18.85 -8.29
N PRO A 102 -11.24 -19.31 -7.81
CA PRO A 102 -12.26 -18.42 -7.26
C PRO A 102 -11.72 -17.68 -6.02
N VAL A 103 -11.97 -16.38 -5.93
CA VAL A 103 -11.60 -15.52 -4.80
C VAL A 103 -12.83 -14.74 -4.37
N SER A 104 -13.20 -14.86 -3.10
CA SER A 104 -14.32 -14.10 -2.51
C SER A 104 -13.82 -12.78 -1.93
N TYR A 105 -14.57 -11.72 -2.13
CA TYR A 105 -14.30 -10.39 -1.59
C TYR A 105 -15.63 -9.66 -1.31
N PRO A 106 -15.64 -8.60 -0.47
CA PRO A 106 -16.86 -7.84 -0.21
C PRO A 106 -17.40 -7.17 -1.48
N ASP A 107 -18.72 -7.13 -1.62
CA ASP A 107 -19.38 -6.39 -2.71
C ASP A 107 -19.24 -4.88 -2.52
N GLU A 108 -19.30 -4.44 -1.26
CA GLU A 108 -19.14 -3.04 -0.85
C GLU A 108 -18.09 -2.94 0.24
N GLY A 109 -17.27 -1.88 0.16
CA GLY A 109 -16.18 -1.64 1.09
C GLY A 109 -14.94 -2.48 0.80
N GLU A 110 -13.84 -2.09 1.43
CA GLU A 110 -12.52 -2.74 1.29
C GLU A 110 -11.82 -2.81 2.64
N THR A 111 -12.57 -3.17 3.69
CA THR A 111 -12.04 -3.33 5.04
C THR A 111 -12.10 -4.78 5.52
N SER A 112 -11.32 -5.10 6.55
CA SER A 112 -11.40 -6.41 7.20
C SER A 112 -12.79 -6.66 7.79
N GLU A 113 -13.44 -5.62 8.28
CA GLU A 113 -14.80 -5.68 8.82
C GLU A 113 -15.83 -6.03 7.74
N ASP A 114 -15.70 -5.46 6.54
CA ASP A 114 -16.57 -5.78 5.40
C ASP A 114 -16.38 -7.23 4.96
N LEU A 115 -15.11 -7.67 4.86
CA LEU A 115 -14.75 -9.05 4.52
C LEU A 115 -15.36 -10.05 5.52
N LEU A 116 -15.28 -9.76 6.81
CA LEU A 116 -15.81 -10.63 7.88
C LEU A 116 -17.34 -10.76 7.90
N ARG A 117 -18.07 -9.91 7.17
CA ARG A 117 -19.52 -10.02 6.98
C ARG A 117 -19.92 -11.01 5.91
N LEU A 118 -18.97 -11.52 5.11
CA LEU A 118 -19.31 -12.51 4.09
C LEU A 118 -19.96 -13.75 4.71
N PRO A 119 -21.08 -14.25 4.16
CA PRO A 119 -21.75 -15.45 4.66
C PRO A 119 -20.85 -16.68 4.73
N ALA A 120 -19.90 -16.80 3.82
CA ALA A 120 -18.91 -17.88 3.79
C ALA A 120 -18.01 -17.92 5.04
N LEU A 121 -17.89 -16.82 5.78
CA LEU A 121 -17.08 -16.71 7.00
C LEU A 121 -17.92 -16.82 8.30
N ALA A 122 -19.21 -17.16 8.20
CA ALA A 122 -20.08 -17.29 9.36
C ALA A 122 -19.87 -18.60 10.14
N ARG A 123 -19.55 -19.71 9.45
CA ARG A 123 -19.43 -21.06 10.01
C ARG A 123 -18.10 -21.69 9.63
N ILE A 124 -17.04 -21.25 10.30
CA ILE A 124 -15.65 -21.63 9.98
C ILE A 124 -14.90 -22.21 11.19
N ASN A 125 -15.62 -22.55 12.27
CA ASN A 125 -15.02 -23.15 13.45
C ASN A 125 -14.24 -24.43 13.11
N GLY A 126 -13.07 -24.59 13.72
CA GLY A 126 -12.18 -25.74 13.51
C GLY A 126 -11.30 -25.69 12.28
N LYS A 127 -11.47 -24.68 11.42
CA LYS A 127 -10.59 -24.48 10.24
C LYS A 127 -9.28 -23.81 10.62
N ARG A 128 -8.31 -23.92 9.71
CA ARG A 128 -7.06 -23.15 9.75
C ARG A 128 -7.12 -22.03 8.71
N ALA A 129 -6.45 -20.95 9.01
CA ALA A 129 -6.35 -19.81 8.10
C ALA A 129 -4.91 -19.30 8.01
N LEU A 130 -4.47 -19.00 6.80
CA LEU A 130 -3.23 -18.28 6.53
C LEU A 130 -3.58 -16.91 6.00
N ILE A 131 -3.04 -15.86 6.62
CA ILE A 131 -3.27 -14.46 6.25
C ILE A 131 -1.97 -13.92 5.64
N LEU A 132 -2.00 -13.66 4.33
CA LEU A 132 -0.88 -13.05 3.62
C LEU A 132 -0.95 -11.52 3.75
N ARG A 133 0.07 -10.94 4.37
CA ARG A 133 0.13 -9.50 4.68
C ARG A 133 1.56 -8.96 4.63
N GLY A 134 1.70 -7.67 4.89
CA GLY A 134 2.98 -7.02 5.18
C GLY A 134 3.33 -7.10 6.67
N ASN A 135 4.41 -6.42 7.03
CA ASN A 135 4.96 -6.38 8.41
C ASN A 135 4.17 -5.49 9.39
N GLY A 136 3.04 -4.95 9.00
CA GLY A 136 2.18 -4.13 9.83
C GLY A 136 0.72 -4.22 9.42
N GLY A 137 -0.13 -3.46 10.10
CA GLY A 137 -1.56 -3.40 9.85
C GLY A 137 -2.38 -3.78 11.08
N ARG A 138 -3.71 -3.72 10.92
CA ARG A 138 -4.65 -4.03 12.02
C ARG A 138 -4.79 -5.54 12.19
N ASP A 139 -5.03 -5.97 13.43
CA ASP A 139 -5.19 -7.39 13.77
C ASP A 139 -6.66 -7.83 13.85
N VAL A 140 -7.60 -6.97 13.41
CA VAL A 140 -9.03 -7.22 13.46
C VAL A 140 -9.42 -8.54 12.78
N LEU A 141 -8.85 -8.80 11.60
CA LEU A 141 -9.15 -10.02 10.84
C LEU A 141 -8.75 -11.26 11.65
N GLU A 142 -7.50 -11.33 12.09
CA GLU A 142 -6.98 -12.48 12.85
C GLU A 142 -7.72 -12.69 14.17
N GLN A 143 -7.93 -11.62 14.94
CA GLN A 143 -8.64 -11.69 16.20
C GLN A 143 -10.07 -12.20 16.04
N THR A 144 -10.81 -11.71 15.04
CA THR A 144 -12.16 -12.15 14.76
C THR A 144 -12.21 -13.60 14.28
N LEU A 145 -11.28 -14.01 13.42
CA LEU A 145 -11.19 -15.41 12.99
C LEU A 145 -10.95 -16.35 14.18
N ARG A 146 -10.05 -15.98 15.09
CA ARG A 146 -9.79 -16.75 16.32
C ARG A 146 -11.01 -16.83 17.23
N GLN A 147 -11.75 -15.72 17.38
CA GLN A 147 -13.04 -15.72 18.12
C GLN A 147 -14.07 -16.65 17.50
N ARG A 148 -14.02 -16.87 16.17
CA ARG A 148 -14.86 -17.83 15.44
C ARG A 148 -14.32 -19.26 15.44
N GLY A 149 -13.28 -19.54 16.24
CA GLY A 149 -12.70 -20.88 16.38
C GLY A 149 -11.75 -21.30 15.28
N VAL A 150 -11.17 -20.35 14.54
CA VAL A 150 -10.18 -20.58 13.48
C VAL A 150 -8.77 -20.47 14.04
N GLN A 151 -7.90 -21.38 13.65
CA GLN A 151 -6.44 -21.27 13.89
C GLN A 151 -5.83 -20.37 12.81
N ALA A 152 -5.82 -19.07 13.08
CA ALA A 152 -5.30 -18.06 12.13
C ALA A 152 -3.83 -17.75 12.42
N THR A 153 -3.02 -17.73 11.37
CA THR A 153 -1.60 -17.32 11.39
C THR A 153 -1.31 -16.34 10.28
N TYR A 154 -0.32 -15.49 10.51
CA TYR A 154 0.17 -14.55 9.50
C TYR A 154 1.32 -15.15 8.70
N CYS A 155 1.39 -14.73 7.43
CA CYS A 155 2.58 -14.85 6.60
C CYS A 155 3.00 -13.45 6.13
N GLU A 156 4.10 -12.95 6.64
CA GLU A 156 4.67 -11.68 6.24
C GLU A 156 5.35 -11.83 4.88
N CYS A 157 4.62 -11.52 3.81
CA CYS A 157 5.08 -11.66 2.43
C CYS A 157 5.94 -10.48 1.98
N TYR A 158 5.75 -9.31 2.56
CA TYR A 158 6.51 -8.11 2.24
C TYR A 158 6.71 -7.25 3.49
N ARG A 159 7.69 -6.36 3.41
CA ARG A 159 7.94 -5.34 4.41
C ARG A 159 7.77 -3.98 3.79
N ARG A 160 7.13 -3.09 4.54
CA ARG A 160 7.00 -1.68 4.24
C ARG A 160 7.81 -0.92 5.28
N SER A 161 8.82 -0.18 4.83
CA SER A 161 9.75 0.50 5.72
C SER A 161 9.95 1.95 5.27
N PRO A 162 10.07 2.91 6.19
CA PRO A 162 10.45 4.27 5.85
C PRO A 162 11.88 4.29 5.31
N ILE A 163 12.10 5.12 4.28
CA ILE A 163 13.44 5.43 3.79
C ILE A 163 13.94 6.62 4.60
N HIS A 164 15.12 6.50 5.17
CA HIS A 164 15.75 7.56 5.95
C HIS A 164 16.62 8.45 5.07
N TYR A 165 16.37 9.74 5.12
CA TYR A 165 17.13 10.77 4.42
C TYR A 165 17.70 11.78 5.41
N ASP A 166 18.77 12.47 5.01
CA ASP A 166 19.24 13.68 5.68
C ASP A 166 18.36 14.87 5.28
N GLY A 167 17.63 15.44 6.23
CA GLY A 167 16.67 16.51 5.99
C GLY A 167 17.32 17.82 5.53
N GLU A 168 18.52 18.13 6.01
CA GLU A 168 19.28 19.32 5.60
C GLU A 168 19.73 19.19 4.13
N GLU A 169 20.26 18.03 3.77
CA GLU A 169 20.67 17.73 2.41
C GLU A 169 19.47 17.79 1.45
N GLN A 170 18.36 17.15 1.81
CA GLN A 170 17.15 17.13 0.97
C GLN A 170 16.53 18.52 0.86
N GLY A 171 16.42 19.29 1.93
CA GLY A 171 15.90 20.65 1.89
C GLY A 171 16.71 21.55 0.95
N ARG A 172 18.02 21.48 1.03
CA ARG A 172 18.93 22.20 0.13
C ARG A 172 18.74 21.77 -1.34
N ARG A 173 18.71 20.46 -1.58
CA ARG A 173 18.53 19.88 -2.91
C ARG A 173 17.20 20.31 -3.54
N MET A 174 16.08 20.21 -2.79
CA MET A 174 14.75 20.55 -3.29
C MET A 174 14.65 22.04 -3.66
N ARG A 175 15.25 22.92 -2.87
CA ARG A 175 15.33 24.35 -3.20
C ARG A 175 16.18 24.62 -4.45
N THR A 176 17.31 23.95 -4.58
CA THR A 176 18.19 24.08 -5.76
C THR A 176 17.49 23.62 -7.04
N LEU A 177 16.68 22.56 -6.96
CA LEU A 177 15.86 22.05 -8.07
C LEU A 177 14.62 22.91 -8.36
N GLY A 178 14.34 23.92 -7.52
CA GLY A 178 13.20 24.79 -7.66
C GLY A 178 11.87 24.06 -7.46
N ILE A 179 11.85 23.02 -6.64
CA ILE A 179 10.60 22.29 -6.32
C ILE A 179 9.60 23.23 -5.68
N ASP A 180 8.41 23.30 -6.24
CA ASP A 180 7.30 24.14 -5.80
C ASP A 180 5.99 23.35 -5.60
N THR A 181 5.96 22.08 -5.98
CA THR A 181 4.78 21.21 -5.94
C THR A 181 5.16 19.84 -5.39
N LEU A 182 4.41 19.36 -4.42
CA LEU A 182 4.62 18.06 -3.74
C LEU A 182 3.43 17.15 -3.99
N VAL A 183 3.68 15.87 -4.26
CA VAL A 183 2.66 14.82 -4.36
C VAL A 183 2.84 13.86 -3.20
N ILE A 184 1.88 13.83 -2.27
CA ILE A 184 1.89 12.97 -1.08
C ILE A 184 0.55 12.21 -0.99
N THR A 185 0.62 10.88 -0.94
CA THR A 185 -0.55 10.01 -1.09
C THR A 185 -0.97 9.29 0.19
N SER A 186 -0.29 9.52 1.31
CA SER A 186 -0.71 8.97 2.62
C SER A 186 -0.37 9.89 3.77
N GLY A 187 -1.12 9.77 4.89
CA GLY A 187 -0.88 10.55 6.10
C GLY A 187 0.46 10.22 6.75
N GLU A 188 0.89 8.97 6.69
CA GLU A 188 2.20 8.55 7.16
C GLU A 188 3.32 9.25 6.38
N MET A 189 3.26 9.24 5.05
CA MET A 189 4.25 9.95 4.22
C MET A 189 4.22 11.45 4.45
N LEU A 190 3.03 12.05 4.64
CA LEU A 190 2.91 13.47 4.95
C LEU A 190 3.61 13.82 6.26
N GLN A 191 3.36 13.05 7.31
CA GLN A 191 3.98 13.25 8.61
C GLN A 191 5.49 13.00 8.56
N GLN A 192 5.92 11.96 7.85
CA GLN A 192 7.33 11.63 7.64
C GLN A 192 8.07 12.77 6.94
N PHE A 193 7.50 13.31 5.85
CA PHE A 193 8.11 14.38 5.09
C PHE A 193 8.16 15.70 5.87
N TYR A 194 7.08 16.01 6.60
CA TYR A 194 7.03 17.17 7.49
C TYR A 194 8.11 17.09 8.58
N THR A 195 8.26 15.95 9.21
CA THR A 195 9.26 15.73 10.27
C THR A 195 10.69 15.69 9.74
N LEU A 196 10.88 15.25 8.49
CA LEU A 196 12.18 15.20 7.84
C LEU A 196 12.78 16.60 7.65
N MET A 197 11.95 17.61 7.34
CA MET A 197 12.43 18.95 7.01
C MET A 197 12.82 19.72 8.27
N PRO A 198 14.06 20.27 8.37
CA PRO A 198 14.43 21.22 9.41
C PRO A 198 13.52 22.45 9.40
N GLU A 199 13.34 23.10 10.54
CA GLU A 199 12.41 24.22 10.73
C GLU A 199 12.63 25.36 9.72
N TYR A 200 13.88 25.65 9.39
CA TYR A 200 14.23 26.66 8.40
C TYR A 200 13.63 26.33 7.02
N TYR A 201 13.79 25.09 6.54
CA TYR A 201 13.23 24.68 5.25
C TYR A 201 11.72 24.49 5.30
N SER A 202 11.17 24.09 6.43
CA SER A 202 9.71 24.00 6.61
C SER A 202 9.06 25.35 6.39
N ARG A 203 9.57 26.39 6.99
CA ARG A 203 9.00 27.75 6.89
C ARG A 203 9.27 28.41 5.53
N THR A 204 10.50 28.29 5.02
CA THR A 204 10.93 29.08 3.84
C THR A 204 10.65 28.39 2.51
N TRP A 205 10.43 27.10 2.50
CA TRP A 205 10.24 26.33 1.29
C TRP A 205 9.03 25.40 1.34
N LEU A 206 8.91 24.53 2.36
CA LEU A 206 7.94 23.44 2.40
C LEU A 206 6.50 23.95 2.49
N MET A 207 6.20 24.85 3.43
CA MET A 207 4.86 25.39 3.62
C MET A 207 4.36 26.23 2.44
N PRO A 208 5.20 27.01 1.73
CA PRO A 208 4.81 27.67 0.50
C PRO A 208 4.57 26.77 -0.70
N CYS A 209 5.04 25.51 -0.69
CA CYS A 209 4.80 24.58 -1.79
C CYS A 209 3.32 24.24 -1.93
N ARG A 210 2.86 24.08 -3.18
CA ARG A 210 1.58 23.46 -3.47
C ARG A 210 1.64 21.98 -3.11
N LEU A 211 0.65 21.51 -2.36
CA LEU A 211 0.53 20.12 -1.96
C LEU A 211 -0.61 19.43 -2.69
N ILE A 212 -0.30 18.36 -3.42
CA ILE A 212 -1.29 17.47 -4.04
C ILE A 212 -1.49 16.26 -3.13
N VAL A 213 -2.72 16.06 -2.69
CA VAL A 213 -3.14 14.93 -1.84
C VAL A 213 -4.30 14.17 -2.48
N VAL A 214 -4.67 13.01 -1.93
CA VAL A 214 -5.63 12.07 -2.55
C VAL A 214 -6.95 11.92 -1.77
N SER A 215 -7.14 12.71 -0.73
CA SER A 215 -8.40 12.73 0.03
C SER A 215 -8.54 13.99 0.86
N GLU A 216 -9.79 14.36 1.19
CA GLU A 216 -10.08 15.46 2.11
C GLU A 216 -9.52 15.22 3.51
N ARG A 217 -9.51 13.98 3.98
CA ARG A 217 -8.90 13.63 5.27
C ARG A 217 -7.42 13.99 5.29
N LEU A 218 -6.72 13.74 4.21
CA LEU A 218 -5.28 14.07 4.08
C LEU A 218 -5.08 15.59 3.95
N ALA A 219 -5.97 16.28 3.24
CA ALA A 219 -5.96 17.73 3.14
C ALA A 219 -6.19 18.40 4.52
N MET A 220 -7.09 17.88 5.33
CA MET A 220 -7.30 18.36 6.71
C MET A 220 -6.04 18.20 7.57
N LEU A 221 -5.39 17.03 7.48
CA LEU A 221 -4.12 16.82 8.20
C LEU A 221 -3.05 17.81 7.73
N ALA A 222 -2.94 18.05 6.44
CA ALA A 222 -1.99 19.01 5.88
C ALA A 222 -2.25 20.43 6.38
N ARG A 223 -3.50 20.86 6.45
CA ARG A 223 -3.88 22.18 7.00
C ARG A 223 -3.48 22.31 8.48
N GLN A 224 -3.67 21.25 9.26
CA GLN A 224 -3.25 21.23 10.67
C GLN A 224 -1.73 21.38 10.82
N LEU A 225 -0.95 20.88 9.85
CA LEU A 225 0.50 21.01 9.81
C LEU A 225 0.97 22.36 9.26
N GLY A 226 0.07 23.16 8.65
CA GLY A 226 0.37 24.52 8.21
C GLY A 226 0.33 24.78 6.69
N TRP A 227 0.01 23.77 5.86
CA TRP A 227 -0.15 24.00 4.42
C TRP A 227 -1.40 24.79 4.10
N THR A 228 -1.29 25.70 3.13
CA THR A 228 -2.38 26.55 2.68
C THR A 228 -2.78 26.32 1.22
N ASP A 229 -1.83 25.99 0.35
CA ASP A 229 -2.10 25.66 -1.06
C ASP A 229 -2.19 24.15 -1.25
N ILE A 230 -3.41 23.63 -1.18
CA ILE A 230 -3.68 22.18 -1.22
C ILE A 230 -4.69 21.88 -2.33
N VAL A 231 -4.35 20.89 -3.16
CA VAL A 231 -5.23 20.33 -4.19
C VAL A 231 -5.51 18.88 -3.89
N VAL A 232 -6.78 18.48 -3.95
CA VAL A 232 -7.21 17.10 -3.70
C VAL A 232 -7.48 16.40 -5.03
N ALA A 233 -6.74 15.33 -5.32
CA ALA A 233 -7.03 14.43 -6.44
C ALA A 233 -8.16 13.46 -6.06
N ASN A 234 -8.95 13.04 -7.05
CA ASN A 234 -10.12 12.18 -6.83
C ASN A 234 -9.79 10.74 -6.41
N ALA A 235 -8.57 10.30 -6.64
CA ALA A 235 -8.09 8.97 -6.29
C ALA A 235 -6.57 8.96 -6.15
N ALA A 236 -6.03 7.86 -5.60
CA ALA A 236 -4.59 7.70 -5.36
C ALA A 236 -3.82 7.11 -6.57
N ASP A 237 -4.50 6.80 -7.68
CA ASP A 237 -3.84 6.29 -8.87
C ASP A 237 -3.13 7.39 -9.69
N ASN A 238 -2.22 6.98 -10.55
CA ASN A 238 -1.44 7.91 -11.36
C ASN A 238 -2.30 8.69 -12.37
N ASP A 239 -3.43 8.16 -12.83
CA ASP A 239 -4.30 8.87 -13.76
C ASP A 239 -5.02 10.04 -13.07
N ALA A 240 -5.49 9.84 -11.85
CA ALA A 240 -6.08 10.91 -11.05
C ALA A 240 -5.05 12.00 -10.70
N LEU A 241 -3.82 11.61 -10.36
CA LEU A 241 -2.74 12.55 -10.09
C LEU A 241 -2.32 13.33 -11.34
N MET A 242 -2.24 12.68 -12.49
CA MET A 242 -1.94 13.36 -13.76
C MET A 242 -2.99 14.43 -14.11
N ARG A 243 -4.29 14.17 -13.85
CA ARG A 243 -5.35 15.14 -14.14
C ARG A 243 -5.21 16.45 -13.36
N VAL A 244 -4.67 16.43 -12.15
CA VAL A 244 -4.49 17.65 -11.33
C VAL A 244 -3.13 18.29 -11.49
N LEU A 245 -2.17 17.60 -12.13
CA LEU A 245 -0.81 18.09 -12.35
C LEU A 245 -0.57 18.63 -13.77
N LEU A 246 -1.50 18.40 -14.69
CA LEU A 246 -1.45 18.88 -16.08
C LEU A 246 -2.32 20.11 -16.26
#